data_7e83e8bd8243b1878751506b8476db5f
#
_entry.id   7e83e8bd8243b1878751506b8476db5f
#
_cell.length_a   1.000
_cell.length_b   1.000
_cell.length_c   1.000
_cell.angle_alpha   90.00
_cell.angle_beta   90.00
_cell.angle_gamma   90.00
#
_symmetry.space_group_name_H-M   'P 1'
#
loop_
_entity.id
_entity.type
_entity.pdbx_description
1 polymer ?
#
loop_
_entity_poly.entity_id
_entity_poly.type
_entity_poly.pdbx_seq_one_letter_code
_entity_poly.pdbx_strand_id
1 'polypeptide(L)'
;MQYEASYGSRFWIVIAVAALIYVYTNLSFVNNGNRLKLKNGGDIYEAYCGKWIGKFFNCFSAFFCYMSFVVMCGGANSTAMEQWGLPNGAGAVILAILVVVTAIAGLNGIVKTLGVLGPVIIMLIIVVSLYSAINGWSNLGAGMEAVDTHKYTITQVGDGNPFASGASYGGFVILWFAAFLGGIGARHDKKEVNTGMLLSTFAIFAVAAVCC
;
A
#
# COMPACT_ATOMS: atom_id res chain seq x y z
N MET A 1 3.88 -2.50 -8.14
CA MET A 1 5.03 -2.69 -9.05
C MET A 1 5.22 -4.14 -9.48
N GLN A 2 5.43 -5.14 -8.57
CA GLN A 2 5.58 -6.53 -9.03
C GLN A 2 4.33 -7.08 -9.72
N TYR A 3 3.14 -6.70 -9.25
CA TYR A 3 1.85 -7.11 -9.84
C TYR A 3 1.65 -6.56 -11.26
N GLU A 4 2.11 -5.34 -11.49
CA GLU A 4 1.98 -4.63 -12.76
C GLU A 4 3.08 -5.06 -13.74
N ALA A 5 4.33 -5.01 -13.30
CA ALA A 5 5.51 -5.30 -14.13
C ALA A 5 5.51 -6.74 -14.68
N SER A 6 4.87 -7.70 -13.99
CA SER A 6 4.79 -9.10 -14.44
C SER A 6 3.88 -9.32 -15.66
N TYR A 7 3.13 -8.30 -16.09
CA TYR A 7 2.19 -8.40 -17.22
C TYR A 7 2.66 -7.65 -18.48
N GLY A 8 3.88 -7.12 -18.50
CA GLY A 8 4.46 -6.46 -19.68
C GLY A 8 3.52 -5.41 -20.25
N SER A 9 3.16 -5.53 -21.54
CA SER A 9 2.28 -4.58 -22.24
C SER A 9 0.86 -4.46 -21.65
N ARG A 10 0.42 -5.42 -20.81
CA ARG A 10 -0.92 -5.42 -20.17
C ARG A 10 -0.94 -4.85 -18.76
N PHE A 11 0.15 -4.26 -18.26
CA PHE A 11 0.25 -3.71 -16.90
C PHE A 11 -0.85 -2.69 -16.58
N TRP A 12 -1.29 -1.90 -17.56
CA TRP A 12 -2.33 -0.89 -17.39
C TRP A 12 -3.69 -1.47 -16.96
N ILE A 13 -4.02 -2.74 -17.35
CA ILE A 13 -5.25 -3.42 -16.90
C ILE A 13 -5.19 -3.66 -15.39
N VAL A 14 -4.05 -4.12 -14.89
CA VAL A 14 -3.83 -4.36 -13.46
C VAL A 14 -3.98 -3.05 -12.68
N ILE A 15 -3.37 -1.96 -13.16
CA ILE A 15 -3.47 -0.63 -12.56
C ILE A 15 -4.92 -0.14 -12.55
N ALA A 16 -5.63 -0.24 -13.67
CA ALA A 16 -7.01 0.23 -13.76
C ALA A 16 -7.95 -0.53 -12.81
N VAL A 17 -7.87 -1.86 -12.78
CA VAL A 17 -8.68 -2.69 -11.86
C VAL A 17 -8.34 -2.40 -10.41
N ALA A 18 -7.07 -2.35 -10.06
CA ALA A 18 -6.62 -2.02 -8.71
C ALA A 18 -7.09 -0.62 -8.29
N ALA A 19 -7.00 0.39 -9.17
CA ALA A 19 -7.44 1.75 -8.90
C ALA A 19 -8.94 1.82 -8.62
N LEU A 20 -9.77 1.14 -9.41
CA LEU A 20 -11.22 1.11 -9.20
C LEU A 20 -11.58 0.49 -7.85
N ILE A 21 -10.98 -0.65 -7.52
CA ILE A 21 -11.20 -1.31 -6.23
C ILE A 21 -10.72 -0.42 -5.09
N TYR A 22 -9.56 0.20 -5.24
CA TYR A 22 -8.97 1.07 -4.22
C TYR A 22 -9.83 2.30 -3.94
N VAL A 23 -10.31 3.00 -4.97
CA VAL A 23 -11.23 4.16 -4.82
C VAL A 23 -12.49 3.74 -4.09
N TYR A 24 -13.14 2.67 -4.57
CA TYR A 24 -14.40 2.22 -4.01
C TYR A 24 -14.27 1.82 -2.54
N THR A 25 -13.27 1.01 -2.21
CA THR A 25 -13.06 0.49 -0.85
C THR A 25 -12.64 1.59 0.11
N ASN A 26 -11.69 2.45 -0.26
CA ASN A 26 -11.22 3.52 0.60
C ASN A 26 -12.32 4.55 0.91
N LEU A 27 -13.06 4.99 -0.11
CA LEU A 27 -14.20 5.89 0.09
C LEU A 27 -15.28 5.23 0.96
N SER A 28 -15.53 3.93 0.78
CA SER A 28 -16.50 3.19 1.59
C SER A 28 -16.08 3.14 3.04
N PHE A 29 -14.84 2.79 3.34
CA PHE A 29 -14.34 2.71 4.73
C PHE A 29 -14.34 4.05 5.42
N VAL A 30 -13.86 5.10 4.76
CA VAL A 30 -13.83 6.45 5.31
C VAL A 30 -15.24 6.98 5.56
N ASN A 31 -16.15 6.86 4.59
CA ASN A 31 -17.52 7.34 4.72
C ASN A 31 -18.30 6.59 5.81
N ASN A 32 -18.09 5.27 5.93
CA ASN A 32 -18.72 4.49 6.99
C ASN A 32 -18.12 4.78 8.37
N GLY A 33 -16.81 4.98 8.44
CA GLY A 33 -16.15 5.47 9.65
C GLY A 33 -16.76 6.78 10.15
N ASN A 34 -16.95 7.73 9.23
CA ASN A 34 -17.57 9.02 9.53
C ASN A 34 -19.05 8.88 9.93
N ARG A 35 -19.83 8.07 9.21
CA ARG A 35 -21.26 7.84 9.50
C ARG A 35 -21.48 7.15 10.83
N LEU A 36 -20.69 6.13 11.14
CA LEU A 36 -20.85 5.30 12.32
C LEU A 36 -20.16 5.88 13.56
N LYS A 37 -19.34 6.92 13.39
CA LYS A 37 -18.53 7.55 14.46
C LYS A 37 -17.80 6.49 15.31
N LEU A 38 -17.08 5.60 14.63
CA LEU A 38 -16.39 4.47 15.22
C LEU A 38 -15.47 4.90 16.36
N LYS A 39 -15.55 4.23 17.51
CA LYS A 39 -14.63 4.48 18.62
C LYS A 39 -13.23 3.95 18.32
N ASN A 40 -13.17 2.74 17.74
CA ASN A 40 -11.95 2.10 17.27
C ASN A 40 -12.08 1.79 15.77
N GLY A 41 -10.99 1.90 15.02
CA GLY A 41 -11.01 1.59 13.59
C GLY A 41 -11.43 0.15 13.27
N GLY A 42 -11.08 -0.80 14.14
CA GLY A 42 -11.46 -2.21 13.98
C GLY A 42 -12.96 -2.49 14.12
N ASP A 43 -13.74 -1.60 14.74
CA ASP A 43 -15.18 -1.73 14.86
C ASP A 43 -15.89 -1.72 13.49
N ILE A 44 -15.19 -1.30 12.43
CA ILE A 44 -15.71 -1.31 11.06
C ILE A 44 -16.03 -2.75 10.61
N TYR A 45 -15.25 -3.73 10.99
CA TYR A 45 -15.51 -5.13 10.67
C TYR A 45 -16.76 -5.65 11.37
N GLU A 46 -16.99 -5.23 12.63
CA GLU A 46 -18.21 -5.61 13.36
C GLU A 46 -19.45 -4.95 12.75
N ALA A 47 -19.34 -3.73 12.25
CA ALA A 47 -20.43 -3.02 11.60
C ALA A 47 -20.90 -3.67 10.29
N TYR A 48 -19.97 -4.30 9.54
CA TYR A 48 -20.31 -4.98 8.28
C TYR A 48 -20.64 -6.46 8.43
N CYS A 49 -19.89 -7.17 9.26
CA CYS A 49 -19.93 -8.64 9.32
C CYS A 49 -20.65 -9.15 10.60
N GLY A 50 -21.14 -8.23 11.44
CA GLY A 50 -21.71 -8.58 12.74
C GLY A 50 -20.65 -8.94 13.80
N LYS A 51 -21.10 -9.13 15.04
CA LYS A 51 -20.21 -9.18 16.22
C LYS A 51 -19.17 -10.31 16.18
N TRP A 52 -19.54 -11.52 15.78
CA TRP A 52 -18.65 -12.68 15.81
C TRP A 52 -17.65 -12.68 14.67
N ILE A 53 -18.16 -12.57 13.45
CA ILE A 53 -17.35 -12.58 12.23
C ILE A 53 -16.48 -11.31 12.18
N GLY A 54 -16.99 -10.15 12.61
CA GLY A 54 -16.25 -8.91 12.69
C GLY A 54 -15.07 -8.97 13.65
N LYS A 55 -15.22 -9.61 14.81
CA LYS A 55 -14.09 -9.84 15.73
C LYS A 55 -13.02 -10.75 15.13
N PHE A 56 -13.44 -11.79 14.41
CA PHE A 56 -12.50 -12.64 13.69
C PHE A 56 -11.68 -11.85 12.66
N PHE A 57 -12.34 -11.05 11.80
CA PHE A 57 -11.64 -10.23 10.81
C PHE A 57 -10.77 -9.15 11.45
N ASN A 58 -11.17 -8.56 12.56
CA ASN A 58 -10.35 -7.61 13.30
C ASN A 58 -9.05 -8.26 13.81
N CYS A 59 -9.17 -9.44 14.43
CA CYS A 59 -8.02 -10.22 14.90
C CYS A 59 -7.13 -10.66 13.72
N PHE A 60 -7.73 -11.15 12.63
CA PHE A 60 -7.02 -11.58 11.44
C PHE A 60 -6.27 -10.42 10.77
N SER A 61 -6.90 -9.23 10.66
CA SER A 61 -6.26 -8.03 10.13
C SER A 61 -5.09 -7.59 11.01
N ALA A 62 -5.23 -7.63 12.33
CA ALA A 62 -4.14 -7.32 13.25
C ALA A 62 -2.96 -8.29 13.10
N PHE A 63 -3.23 -9.59 13.01
CA PHE A 63 -2.23 -10.61 12.76
C PHE A 63 -1.53 -10.41 11.40
N PHE A 64 -2.31 -10.10 10.38
CA PHE A 64 -1.79 -9.81 9.03
C PHE A 64 -0.86 -8.59 9.03
N CYS A 65 -1.24 -7.50 9.72
CA CYS A 65 -0.38 -6.32 9.88
C CYS A 65 0.90 -6.65 10.65
N TYR A 66 0.83 -7.50 11.67
CA TYR A 66 2.00 -7.96 12.40
C TYR A 66 2.96 -8.77 11.51
N MET A 67 2.45 -9.72 10.74
CA MET A 67 3.29 -10.50 9.80
C MET A 67 3.94 -9.59 8.75
N SER A 68 3.20 -8.61 8.25
CA SER A 68 3.72 -7.62 7.31
C SER A 68 4.82 -6.76 7.93
N PHE A 69 4.67 -6.37 9.19
CA PHE A 69 5.70 -5.64 9.92
C PHE A 69 6.99 -6.47 10.05
N VAL A 70 6.89 -7.77 10.34
CA VAL A 70 8.06 -8.67 10.39
C VAL A 70 8.79 -8.71 9.05
N VAL A 71 8.05 -8.80 7.94
CA VAL A 71 8.64 -8.77 6.59
C VAL A 71 9.34 -7.44 6.32
N MET A 72 8.73 -6.31 6.71
CA MET A 72 9.35 -4.99 6.57
C MET A 72 10.62 -4.83 7.40
N CYS A 73 10.66 -5.39 8.60
CA CYS A 73 11.88 -5.43 9.42
C CYS A 73 13.00 -6.23 8.74
N GLY A 74 12.65 -7.35 8.10
CA GLY A 74 13.60 -8.13 7.29
C GLY A 74 14.16 -7.32 6.12
N GLY A 75 13.30 -6.64 5.37
CA GLY A 75 13.71 -5.76 4.27
C GLY A 75 14.60 -4.59 4.73
N ALA A 76 14.23 -3.93 5.83
CA ALA A 76 15.04 -2.86 6.41
C ALA A 76 16.42 -3.36 6.85
N ASN A 77 16.47 -4.58 7.41
CA ASN A 77 17.74 -5.20 7.80
C ASN A 77 18.64 -5.47 6.59
N SER A 78 18.10 -6.10 5.53
CA SER A 78 18.86 -6.38 4.31
C SER A 78 19.38 -5.08 3.68
N THR A 79 18.54 -4.07 3.57
CA THR A 79 18.94 -2.75 3.04
C THR A 79 20.05 -2.11 3.89
N ALA A 80 19.94 -2.17 5.22
CA ALA A 80 20.94 -1.60 6.12
C ALA A 80 22.30 -2.33 6.03
N MET A 81 22.27 -3.64 5.84
CA MET A 81 23.49 -4.43 5.62
C MET A 81 24.14 -4.10 4.27
N GLU A 82 23.35 -4.05 3.20
CA GLU A 82 23.85 -3.87 1.84
C GLU A 82 24.32 -2.43 1.57
N GLN A 83 23.59 -1.43 2.05
CA GLN A 83 23.89 -0.02 1.74
C GLN A 83 24.84 0.63 2.75
N TRP A 84 24.78 0.24 4.01
CA TRP A 84 25.53 0.90 5.09
C TRP A 84 26.51 -0.03 5.82
N GLY A 85 26.58 -1.31 5.43
CA GLY A 85 27.46 -2.27 6.07
C GLY A 85 27.16 -2.53 7.55
N LEU A 86 25.94 -2.28 7.99
CA LEU A 86 25.53 -2.47 9.38
C LEU A 86 25.48 -3.96 9.74
N PRO A 87 25.75 -4.33 11.01
CA PRO A 87 25.67 -5.71 11.43
C PRO A 87 24.24 -6.26 11.30
N ASN A 88 24.14 -7.58 11.10
CA ASN A 88 22.86 -8.26 10.97
C ASN A 88 21.95 -7.99 12.20
N GLY A 89 20.71 -7.63 11.93
CA GLY A 89 19.71 -7.26 12.94
C GLY A 89 19.61 -5.77 13.22
N ALA A 90 20.64 -4.96 12.93
CA ALA A 90 20.65 -3.53 13.26
C ALA A 90 19.51 -2.75 12.56
N GLY A 91 19.30 -2.98 11.25
CA GLY A 91 18.24 -2.33 10.50
C GLY A 91 16.84 -2.67 11.01
N ALA A 92 16.61 -3.93 11.38
CA ALA A 92 15.35 -4.37 11.97
C ALA A 92 15.09 -3.71 13.33
N VAL A 93 16.10 -3.62 14.19
CA VAL A 93 15.98 -2.98 15.52
C VAL A 93 15.70 -1.49 15.38
N ILE A 94 16.43 -0.79 14.51
CA ILE A 94 16.19 0.64 14.25
C ILE A 94 14.74 0.88 13.79
N LEU A 95 14.27 0.10 12.82
CA LEU A 95 12.89 0.22 12.33
C LEU A 95 11.88 -0.08 13.45
N ALA A 96 12.09 -1.12 14.23
CA ALA A 96 11.20 -1.48 15.33
C ALA A 96 11.11 -0.37 16.38
N ILE A 97 12.23 0.24 16.76
CA ILE A 97 12.25 1.38 17.71
C ILE A 97 11.46 2.56 17.13
N LEU A 98 11.69 2.92 15.86
CA LEU A 98 10.97 4.01 15.21
C LEU A 98 9.45 3.78 15.18
N VAL A 99 9.03 2.54 14.88
CA VAL A 99 7.60 2.18 14.87
C VAL A 99 7.00 2.26 16.27
N VAL A 100 7.69 1.73 17.29
CA VAL A 100 7.22 1.79 18.68
C VAL A 100 7.08 3.25 19.16
N VAL A 101 8.08 4.09 18.91
CA VAL A 101 8.01 5.52 19.27
C VAL A 101 6.83 6.22 18.60
N THR A 102 6.62 5.94 17.32
CA THR A 102 5.49 6.50 16.57
C THR A 102 4.14 5.97 17.09
N ALA A 103 4.08 4.68 17.44
CA ALA A 103 2.87 4.04 17.95
C ALA A 103 2.45 4.58 19.34
N ILE A 104 3.41 4.91 20.20
CA ILE A 104 3.15 5.53 21.53
C ILE A 104 2.42 6.88 21.38
N ALA A 105 2.70 7.63 20.32
CA ALA A 105 2.00 8.87 20.01
C ALA A 105 0.54 8.67 19.53
N GLY A 106 0.12 7.41 19.35
CA GLY A 106 -1.23 7.03 18.91
C GLY A 106 -1.55 7.39 17.46
N LEU A 107 -2.82 7.22 17.07
CA LEU A 107 -3.25 7.44 15.68
C LEU A 107 -2.93 8.86 15.17
N ASN A 108 -3.10 9.87 15.99
CA ASN A 108 -2.79 11.26 15.60
C ASN A 108 -1.30 11.46 15.37
N GLY A 109 -0.44 10.82 16.17
CA GLY A 109 1.01 10.85 15.98
C GLY A 109 1.41 10.16 14.68
N ILE A 110 0.83 9.00 14.40
CA ILE A 110 1.06 8.26 13.15
C ILE A 110 0.66 9.11 11.94
N VAL A 111 -0.55 9.68 11.95
CA VAL A 111 -1.05 10.54 10.85
C VAL A 111 -0.14 11.75 10.64
N LYS A 112 0.30 12.41 11.73
CA LYS A 112 1.20 13.55 11.64
C LYS A 112 2.57 13.16 11.07
N THR A 113 3.15 12.08 11.53
CA THR A 113 4.44 11.57 11.04
C THR A 113 4.37 11.20 9.56
N LEU A 114 3.34 10.45 9.16
CA LEU A 114 3.11 10.11 7.75
C LEU A 114 2.81 11.32 6.88
N GLY A 115 2.12 12.33 7.43
CA GLY A 115 1.83 13.59 6.74
C GLY A 115 3.10 14.41 6.41
N VAL A 116 4.15 14.27 7.21
CA VAL A 116 5.45 14.92 6.97
C VAL A 116 6.35 14.06 6.07
N LEU A 117 6.49 12.78 6.40
CA LEU A 117 7.39 11.88 5.68
C LEU A 117 6.82 11.45 4.31
N GLY A 118 5.50 11.28 4.22
CA GLY A 118 4.84 10.80 2.99
C GLY A 118 5.16 11.63 1.75
N PRO A 119 4.95 12.96 1.76
CA PRO A 119 5.28 13.81 0.61
C PRO A 119 6.76 13.75 0.21
N VAL A 120 7.68 13.66 1.19
CA VAL A 120 9.12 13.53 0.92
C VAL A 120 9.42 12.22 0.21
N ILE A 121 8.88 11.11 0.71
CA ILE A 121 9.07 9.77 0.11
C ILE A 121 8.47 9.74 -1.30
N ILE A 122 7.25 10.27 -1.49
CA ILE A 122 6.60 10.32 -2.80
C ILE A 122 7.43 11.14 -3.78
N MET A 123 7.95 12.29 -3.36
CA MET A 123 8.79 13.13 -4.21
C MET A 123 10.08 12.40 -4.63
N LEU A 124 10.74 11.71 -3.70
CA LEU A 124 11.92 10.90 -4.00
C LEU A 124 11.61 9.78 -4.99
N ILE A 125 10.49 9.07 -4.80
CA ILE A 125 10.05 8.01 -5.73
C ILE A 125 9.83 8.59 -7.12
N ILE A 126 9.13 9.73 -7.25
CA ILE A 126 8.88 10.39 -8.53
C ILE A 126 10.21 10.76 -9.20
N VAL A 127 11.15 11.38 -8.50
CA VAL A 127 12.45 11.77 -9.04
C VAL A 127 13.23 10.57 -9.56
N VAL A 128 13.33 9.51 -8.75
CA VAL A 128 14.03 8.27 -9.14
C VAL A 128 13.35 7.60 -10.34
N SER A 129 12.02 7.52 -10.33
CA SER A 129 11.26 6.90 -11.43
C SER A 129 11.39 7.69 -12.73
N LEU A 130 11.30 9.01 -12.68
CA LEU A 130 11.52 9.86 -13.85
C LEU A 130 12.94 9.74 -14.38
N TYR A 131 13.94 9.74 -13.50
CA TYR A 131 15.33 9.53 -13.89
C TYR A 131 15.52 8.17 -14.58
N SER A 132 14.97 7.10 -14.01
CA SER A 132 15.02 5.76 -14.61
C SER A 132 14.27 5.69 -15.92
N ALA A 133 13.09 6.31 -16.03
CA ALA A 133 12.30 6.35 -17.27
C ALA A 133 13.04 7.08 -18.40
N ILE A 134 13.67 8.22 -18.10
CA ILE A 134 14.44 9.00 -19.10
C ILE A 134 15.64 8.19 -19.59
N ASN A 135 16.42 7.59 -18.69
CA ASN A 135 17.60 6.82 -19.07
C ASN A 135 17.27 5.45 -19.69
N GLY A 136 16.13 4.85 -19.32
CA GLY A 136 15.67 3.56 -19.82
C GLY A 136 14.76 3.63 -21.04
N TRP A 137 14.39 4.84 -21.51
CA TRP A 137 13.37 5.02 -22.54
C TRP A 137 13.63 4.23 -23.83
N SER A 138 14.87 4.19 -24.30
CA SER A 138 15.28 3.43 -25.48
C SER A 138 15.12 1.92 -25.34
N ASN A 139 15.12 1.40 -24.10
CA ASN A 139 15.05 -0.03 -23.79
C ASN A 139 13.65 -0.48 -23.34
N LEU A 140 12.70 0.45 -23.20
CA LEU A 140 11.38 0.19 -22.66
C LEU A 140 10.59 -0.82 -23.51
N GLY A 141 10.63 -0.67 -24.84
CA GLY A 141 9.99 -1.61 -25.77
C GLY A 141 10.60 -3.01 -25.69
N ALA A 142 11.93 -3.10 -25.66
CA ALA A 142 12.62 -4.38 -25.52
C ALA A 142 12.38 -5.05 -24.15
N GLY A 143 12.24 -4.24 -23.10
CA GLY A 143 11.88 -4.73 -21.76
C GLY A 143 10.47 -5.33 -21.72
N MET A 144 9.48 -4.63 -22.28
CA MET A 144 8.10 -5.14 -22.39
C MET A 144 8.02 -6.45 -23.20
N GLU A 145 8.68 -6.47 -24.34
CA GLU A 145 8.75 -7.67 -25.20
C GLU A 145 9.42 -8.85 -24.46
N ALA A 146 10.46 -8.59 -23.70
CA ALA A 146 11.16 -9.61 -22.93
C ALA A 146 10.28 -10.23 -21.81
N VAL A 147 9.38 -9.45 -21.23
CA VAL A 147 8.39 -9.93 -20.26
C VAL A 147 7.27 -10.72 -20.99
N ASP A 148 6.73 -10.18 -22.07
CA ASP A 148 5.65 -10.81 -22.85
C ASP A 148 6.11 -12.13 -23.48
N THR A 149 7.37 -12.26 -23.85
CA THR A 149 7.96 -13.50 -24.41
C THR A 149 8.50 -14.47 -23.36
N HIS A 150 8.24 -14.20 -22.08
CA HIS A 150 8.73 -15.02 -20.94
C HIS A 150 10.25 -15.24 -20.90
N LYS A 151 11.01 -14.33 -21.47
CA LYS A 151 12.48 -14.37 -21.42
C LYS A 151 13.01 -14.22 -19.99
N TYR A 152 12.25 -13.53 -19.15
CA TYR A 152 12.46 -13.45 -17.72
C TYR A 152 11.27 -14.07 -16.98
N THR A 153 11.53 -15.00 -16.08
CA THR A 153 10.52 -15.61 -15.19
C THR A 153 10.24 -14.64 -14.04
N ILE A 154 9.26 -13.78 -14.20
CA ILE A 154 8.72 -12.98 -13.10
C ILE A 154 7.51 -13.74 -12.53
N THR A 155 7.51 -13.97 -11.21
CA THR A 155 6.37 -14.64 -10.57
C THR A 155 5.11 -13.80 -10.77
N GLN A 156 4.15 -14.35 -11.52
CA GLN A 156 2.86 -13.72 -11.78
C GLN A 156 1.89 -14.02 -10.65
N VAL A 157 1.17 -13.00 -10.22
CA VAL A 157 0.05 -13.14 -9.29
C VAL A 157 -1.24 -13.17 -10.11
N GLY A 158 -2.18 -14.07 -9.77
CA GLY A 158 -3.45 -14.20 -10.49
C GLY A 158 -3.42 -15.14 -11.70
N ASP A 159 -2.53 -16.13 -11.70
CA ASP A 159 -2.44 -17.20 -12.71
C ASP A 159 -2.43 -16.70 -14.17
N GLY A 160 -1.69 -15.62 -14.43
CA GLY A 160 -1.60 -15.00 -15.76
C GLY A 160 -2.80 -14.14 -16.15
N ASN A 161 -3.78 -13.96 -15.25
CA ASN A 161 -4.94 -13.10 -15.50
C ASN A 161 -4.74 -11.71 -14.88
N PRO A 162 -4.60 -10.62 -15.68
CA PRO A 162 -4.37 -9.29 -15.17
C PRO A 162 -5.53 -8.73 -14.33
N PHE A 163 -6.77 -9.17 -14.57
CA PHE A 163 -7.92 -8.79 -13.75
C PHE A 163 -7.84 -9.42 -12.35
N ALA A 164 -7.48 -10.69 -12.27
CA ALA A 164 -7.30 -11.39 -10.99
C ALA A 164 -6.12 -10.79 -10.21
N SER A 165 -5.05 -10.41 -10.88
CA SER A 165 -3.91 -9.72 -10.28
C SER A 165 -4.31 -8.37 -9.68
N GLY A 166 -5.01 -7.53 -10.44
CA GLY A 166 -5.51 -6.23 -9.96
C GLY A 166 -6.49 -6.37 -8.78
N ALA A 167 -7.37 -7.37 -8.84
CA ALA A 167 -8.31 -7.67 -7.75
C ALA A 167 -7.60 -8.17 -6.49
N SER A 168 -6.57 -9.02 -6.64
CA SER A 168 -5.76 -9.49 -5.51
C SER A 168 -5.02 -8.35 -4.83
N TYR A 169 -4.45 -7.43 -5.60
CA TYR A 169 -3.83 -6.22 -5.06
C TYR A 169 -4.82 -5.36 -4.30
N GLY A 170 -6.01 -5.11 -4.85
CA GLY A 170 -7.08 -4.37 -4.17
C GLY A 170 -7.53 -5.05 -2.87
N GLY A 171 -7.70 -6.36 -2.88
CA GLY A 171 -8.08 -7.14 -1.69
C GLY A 171 -7.02 -7.11 -0.58
N PHE A 172 -5.76 -7.15 -0.95
CA PHE A 172 -4.63 -7.01 -0.02
C PHE A 172 -4.66 -5.66 0.71
N VAL A 173 -4.91 -4.58 -0.02
CA VAL A 173 -5.01 -3.23 0.55
C VAL A 173 -6.15 -3.08 1.54
N ILE A 174 -7.28 -3.78 1.34
CA ILE A 174 -8.42 -3.77 2.26
C ILE A 174 -8.00 -4.25 3.66
N LEU A 175 -7.28 -5.35 3.76
CA LEU A 175 -6.81 -5.90 5.04
C LEU A 175 -5.86 -4.95 5.77
N TRP A 176 -5.04 -4.22 5.02
CA TRP A 176 -4.08 -3.28 5.58
C TRP A 176 -4.73 -2.00 6.13
N PHE A 177 -5.66 -1.45 5.41
CA PHE A 177 -6.09 -0.07 5.63
C PHE A 177 -7.52 0.10 6.13
N ALA A 178 -8.36 -0.94 6.11
CA ALA A 178 -9.77 -0.82 6.49
C ALA A 178 -9.97 -0.20 7.88
N ALA A 179 -9.28 -0.73 8.89
CA ALA A 179 -9.37 -0.24 10.26
C ALA A 179 -8.79 1.18 10.42
N PHE A 180 -7.67 1.46 9.74
CA PHE A 180 -7.03 2.77 9.75
C PHE A 180 -7.91 3.83 9.09
N LEU A 181 -8.44 3.56 7.91
CA LEU A 181 -9.30 4.47 7.17
C LEU A 181 -10.64 4.69 7.87
N GLY A 182 -11.21 3.64 8.47
CA GLY A 182 -12.39 3.77 9.32
C GLY A 182 -12.15 4.70 10.53
N GLY A 183 -10.98 4.59 11.15
CA GLY A 183 -10.57 5.46 12.26
C GLY A 183 -10.35 6.92 11.85
N ILE A 184 -9.76 7.16 10.69
CA ILE A 184 -9.60 8.52 10.12
C ILE A 184 -10.96 9.12 9.79
N GLY A 185 -11.82 8.36 9.09
CA GLY A 185 -13.15 8.82 8.73
C GLY A 185 -14.01 9.20 9.93
N ALA A 186 -13.85 8.52 11.07
CA ALA A 186 -14.58 8.81 12.29
C ALA A 186 -14.19 10.17 12.93
N ARG A 187 -12.99 10.69 12.67
CA ARG A 187 -12.41 11.86 13.37
C ARG A 187 -12.37 13.12 12.52
N HIS A 188 -12.54 13.04 11.22
CA HIS A 188 -12.41 14.16 10.29
C HIS A 188 -13.69 14.40 9.50
N ASP A 189 -13.79 15.59 8.89
CA ASP A 189 -14.92 15.96 8.07
C ASP A 189 -14.97 15.13 6.77
N LYS A 190 -16.19 14.70 6.42
CA LYS A 190 -16.44 13.84 5.25
C LYS A 190 -15.88 14.42 3.95
N LYS A 191 -16.04 15.73 3.73
CA LYS A 191 -15.62 16.40 2.49
C LYS A 191 -14.09 16.41 2.39
N GLU A 192 -13.42 16.75 3.47
CA GLU A 192 -11.96 16.81 3.54
C GLU A 192 -11.34 15.44 3.27
N VAL A 193 -11.84 14.41 3.96
CA VAL A 193 -11.29 13.06 3.82
C VAL A 193 -11.57 12.45 2.45
N ASN A 194 -12.77 12.66 1.89
CA ASN A 194 -13.08 12.18 0.54
C ASN A 194 -12.18 12.85 -0.52
N THR A 195 -11.97 14.15 -0.42
CA THR A 195 -11.06 14.86 -1.33
C THR A 195 -9.62 14.33 -1.19
N GLY A 196 -9.16 14.17 0.04
CA GLY A 196 -7.84 13.59 0.32
C GLY A 196 -7.69 12.17 -0.24
N MET A 197 -8.70 11.31 -0.09
CA MET A 197 -8.69 9.94 -0.64
C MET A 197 -8.62 9.92 -2.17
N LEU A 198 -9.38 10.77 -2.84
CA LEU A 198 -9.34 10.86 -4.31
C LEU A 198 -7.99 11.37 -4.80
N LEU A 199 -7.46 12.43 -4.19
CA LEU A 199 -6.15 12.99 -4.56
C LEU A 199 -5.02 11.98 -4.30
N SER A 200 -5.03 11.30 -3.15
CA SER A 200 -4.02 10.29 -2.83
C SER A 200 -4.08 9.10 -3.78
N THR A 201 -5.28 8.64 -4.12
CA THR A 201 -5.45 7.55 -5.09
C THR A 201 -4.91 7.94 -6.46
N PHE A 202 -5.27 9.12 -6.95
CA PHE A 202 -4.74 9.62 -8.22
C PHE A 202 -3.20 9.70 -8.21
N ALA A 203 -2.62 10.26 -7.14
CA ALA A 203 -1.17 10.38 -7.00
C ALA A 203 -0.48 9.01 -6.98
N ILE A 204 -1.00 8.04 -6.21
CA ILE A 204 -0.42 6.68 -6.11
C ILE A 204 -0.42 5.99 -7.47
N PHE A 205 -1.54 6.02 -8.19
CA PHE A 205 -1.64 5.33 -9.48
C PHE A 205 -0.92 6.06 -10.61
N ALA A 206 -0.81 7.40 -10.56
CA ALA A 206 0.05 8.15 -11.47
C ALA A 206 1.53 7.78 -11.29
N VAL A 207 2.00 7.68 -10.03
CA VAL A 207 3.36 7.22 -9.73
C VAL A 207 3.56 5.77 -10.16
N ALA A 208 2.59 4.87 -9.86
CA ALA A 208 2.66 3.48 -10.29
C ALA A 208 2.79 3.35 -11.82
N ALA A 209 2.03 4.14 -12.58
CA ALA A 209 2.10 4.15 -14.04
C ALA A 209 3.45 4.65 -14.59
N VAL A 210 4.14 5.53 -13.87
CA VAL A 210 5.49 6.01 -14.26
C VAL A 210 6.58 5.00 -13.88
N CYS A 211 6.36 4.20 -12.83
CA CYS A 211 7.33 3.23 -12.32
C CYS A 211 7.26 1.86 -13.04
N CYS A 212 6.21 1.59 -13.81
CA CYS A 212 6.00 0.37 -14.58
C CYS A 212 6.39 0.54 -16.04
#